data_3b20ecda388290bddc57102f07a0e8e0
#
_entry.id   3b20ecda388290bddc57102f07a0e8e0
#
_cell.length_a   1.000
_cell.length_b   1.000
_cell.length_c   1.000
_cell.angle_alpha   90.00
_cell.angle_beta   90.00
_cell.angle_gamma   90.00
#
_symmetry.space_group_name_H-M   'P 1'
#
loop_
_entity.id
_entity.type
_entity.pdbx_description
1 polymer ?
#
loop_
_entity_poly.entity_id
_entity_poly.type
_entity_poly.pdbx_seq_one_letter_code
_entity_poly.pdbx_strand_id
1 'polypeptide(L)'
;LINKSMLLAVLYCFLVFSIGFLIPLIQILYWISYSLEGTDFNFLYTLLKSSSSLAILSSVIIIIFTLNIAYIVRNSKSFLTKASSKILSVGYAIPGVVLAVAIIAPITAIENYLPKLFNYDPRSIVTGTFILLVVGYLVRFSAISLKSFESGLNKISKNYDLLASSF
;
A
#
# COMPACT_ATOMS: atom_id res chain seq x y z
N LEU A 1 -27.80 -29.44 17.15
CA LEU A 1 -27.17 -30.62 16.59
C LEU A 1 -26.27 -30.19 15.43
N ILE A 2 -24.95 -30.19 15.66
CA ILE A 2 -23.94 -29.84 14.63
C ILE A 2 -24.01 -30.96 13.57
N ASN A 3 -24.38 -30.62 12.36
CA ASN A 3 -24.45 -31.54 11.24
C ASN A 3 -23.03 -32.02 10.87
N LYS A 4 -22.84 -33.30 10.53
CA LYS A 4 -21.53 -33.88 10.14
C LYS A 4 -20.83 -33.04 9.03
N SER A 5 -21.60 -32.53 8.08
CA SER A 5 -21.07 -31.65 7.02
C SER A 5 -20.53 -30.33 7.54
N MET A 6 -21.14 -29.74 8.58
CA MET A 6 -20.68 -28.51 9.22
C MET A 6 -19.37 -28.75 9.98
N LEU A 7 -19.26 -29.87 10.67
CA LEU A 7 -18.01 -30.25 11.36
C LEU A 7 -16.86 -30.45 10.38
N LEU A 8 -17.09 -31.11 9.25
CA LEU A 8 -16.07 -31.29 8.20
C LEU A 8 -15.63 -29.95 7.59
N ALA A 9 -16.57 -29.05 7.34
CA ALA A 9 -16.24 -27.72 6.82
C ALA A 9 -15.36 -26.92 7.80
N VAL A 10 -15.69 -26.92 9.09
CA VAL A 10 -14.91 -26.26 10.14
C VAL A 10 -13.50 -26.85 10.24
N LEU A 11 -13.41 -28.19 10.20
CA LEU A 11 -12.13 -28.91 10.28
C LEU A 11 -11.24 -28.61 9.07
N TYR A 12 -11.82 -28.52 7.87
CA TYR A 12 -11.12 -28.11 6.66
C TYR A 12 -10.60 -26.67 6.75
N CYS A 13 -11.46 -25.73 7.16
CA CYS A 13 -11.05 -24.34 7.36
C CYS A 13 -9.93 -24.22 8.39
N PHE A 14 -10.02 -24.96 9.50
CA PHE A 14 -8.99 -24.98 10.55
C PHE A 14 -7.67 -25.56 10.02
N LEU A 15 -7.72 -26.60 9.21
CA LEU A 15 -6.54 -27.21 8.60
C LEU A 15 -5.83 -26.19 7.66
N VAL A 16 -6.60 -25.55 6.77
CA VAL A 16 -6.04 -24.51 5.87
C VAL A 16 -5.43 -23.35 6.68
N PHE A 17 -6.12 -22.88 7.71
CA PHE A 17 -5.62 -21.84 8.62
C PHE A 17 -4.34 -22.29 9.34
N SER A 18 -4.29 -23.53 9.82
CA SER A 18 -3.12 -24.05 10.52
C SER A 18 -1.90 -24.12 9.63
N ILE A 19 -2.05 -24.63 8.41
CA ILE A 19 -0.94 -24.73 7.45
C ILE A 19 -0.49 -23.34 6.98
N GLY A 20 -1.44 -22.45 6.67
CA GLY A 20 -1.13 -21.13 6.11
C GLY A 20 -0.66 -20.11 7.14
N PHE A 21 -1.03 -20.25 8.39
CA PHE A 21 -0.79 -19.26 9.42
C PHE A 21 -0.11 -19.81 10.67
N LEU A 22 -0.65 -20.85 11.33
CA LEU A 22 -0.12 -21.34 12.60
C LEU A 22 1.28 -21.92 12.47
N ILE A 23 1.54 -22.75 11.46
CA ILE A 23 2.85 -23.36 11.26
C ILE A 23 3.92 -22.30 11.00
N PRO A 24 3.76 -21.34 10.04
CA PRO A 24 4.72 -20.24 9.86
C PRO A 24 4.90 -19.39 11.12
N LEU A 25 3.82 -19.12 11.86
CA LEU A 25 3.88 -18.33 13.08
C LEU A 25 4.73 -19.03 14.15
N ILE A 26 4.48 -20.31 14.41
CA ILE A 26 5.25 -21.11 15.36
C ILE A 26 6.72 -21.17 14.95
N GLN A 27 6.99 -21.33 13.66
CA GLN A 27 8.36 -21.35 13.13
C GLN A 27 9.09 -20.02 13.36
N ILE A 28 8.42 -18.89 13.15
CA ILE A 28 8.99 -17.56 13.42
C ILE A 28 9.26 -17.39 14.93
N LEU A 29 8.32 -17.76 15.79
CA LEU A 29 8.50 -17.70 17.25
C LEU A 29 9.65 -18.58 17.72
N TYR A 30 9.81 -19.76 17.15
CA TYR A 30 10.94 -20.64 17.42
C TYR A 30 12.27 -20.00 17.02
N TRP A 31 12.37 -19.39 15.85
CA TRP A 31 13.56 -18.68 15.42
C TRP A 31 13.88 -17.47 16.30
N ILE A 32 12.89 -16.71 16.71
CA ILE A 32 13.06 -15.60 17.63
C ILE A 32 13.67 -16.08 18.95
N SER A 33 13.18 -17.17 19.55
CA SER A 33 13.70 -17.70 20.80
C SER A 33 15.19 -18.11 20.72
N TYR A 34 15.65 -18.54 19.55
CA TYR A 34 17.06 -18.87 19.30
C TYR A 34 17.94 -17.64 19.02
N SER A 35 17.37 -16.57 18.48
CA SER A 35 18.11 -15.38 18.05
C SER A 35 18.21 -14.29 19.11
N LEU A 36 17.54 -14.46 20.26
CA LEU A 36 17.52 -13.43 21.33
C LEU A 36 18.90 -13.22 21.97
N GLU A 37 19.74 -14.24 22.00
CA GLU A 37 21.08 -14.19 22.62
C GLU A 37 22.12 -13.42 21.80
N GLY A 38 21.91 -12.27 21.36
CA GLY A 38 22.86 -11.47 20.58
C GLY A 38 22.17 -10.34 19.84
N THR A 39 20.88 -10.18 20.09
CA THR A 39 20.07 -9.17 19.41
C THR A 39 20.24 -7.81 20.08
N ASP A 40 20.70 -6.81 19.31
CA ASP A 40 20.71 -5.42 19.75
C ASP A 40 19.29 -4.85 19.71
N PHE A 41 18.65 -4.77 20.86
CA PHE A 41 17.29 -4.23 20.99
C PHE A 41 17.20 -2.75 20.61
N ASN A 42 18.27 -1.95 20.75
CA ASN A 42 18.28 -0.56 20.32
C ASN A 42 18.25 -0.46 18.79
N PHE A 43 18.96 -1.35 18.12
CA PHE A 43 18.91 -1.45 16.66
C PHE A 43 17.52 -1.84 16.15
N LEU A 44 16.89 -2.85 16.77
CA LEU A 44 15.52 -3.25 16.45
C LEU A 44 14.52 -2.12 16.69
N TYR A 45 14.63 -1.41 17.80
CA TYR A 45 13.76 -0.25 18.08
C TYR A 45 13.92 0.84 17.01
N THR A 46 15.14 1.12 16.59
CA THR A 46 15.41 2.10 15.52
C THR A 46 14.79 1.69 14.21
N LEU A 47 14.91 0.41 13.85
CA LEU A 47 14.27 -0.13 12.62
C LEU A 47 12.74 -0.05 12.70
N LEU A 48 12.15 -0.45 13.82
CA LEU A 48 10.70 -0.36 14.03
C LEU A 48 10.20 1.07 13.96
N LYS A 49 10.89 2.01 14.59
CA LYS A 49 10.55 3.43 14.55
C LYS A 49 10.61 3.98 13.12
N SER A 50 11.65 3.68 12.38
CA SER A 50 11.82 4.14 11.00
C SER A 50 10.75 3.56 10.07
N SER A 51 10.48 2.25 10.18
CA SER A 51 9.45 1.59 9.39
C SER A 51 8.04 2.09 9.72
N SER A 52 7.74 2.28 11.01
CA SER A 52 6.45 2.80 11.45
C SER A 52 6.23 4.24 11.01
N SER A 53 7.23 5.09 11.12
CA SER A 53 7.14 6.48 10.67
C SER A 53 6.90 6.58 9.16
N LEU A 54 7.61 5.76 8.37
CA LEU A 54 7.40 5.67 6.94
C LEU A 54 5.99 5.17 6.58
N ALA A 55 5.50 4.15 7.28
CA ALA A 55 4.16 3.61 7.06
C ALA A 55 3.07 4.64 7.39
N ILE A 56 3.19 5.36 8.49
CA ILE A 56 2.25 6.42 8.89
C ILE A 56 2.27 7.55 7.86
N LEU A 57 3.45 8.05 7.51
CA LEU A 57 3.58 9.14 6.53
C LEU A 57 2.96 8.75 5.19
N SER A 58 3.30 7.56 4.68
CA SER A 58 2.77 7.06 3.41
C SER A 58 1.25 6.88 3.46
N SER A 59 0.70 6.35 4.55
CA SER A 59 -0.75 6.15 4.67
C SER A 59 -1.51 7.48 4.70
N VAL A 60 -1.01 8.49 5.39
CA VAL A 60 -1.61 9.84 5.38
C VAL A 60 -1.63 10.43 3.96
N ILE A 61 -0.52 10.35 3.23
CA ILE A 61 -0.43 10.82 1.86
C ILE A 61 -1.42 10.08 0.95
N ILE A 62 -1.49 8.74 1.07
CA ILE A 62 -2.40 7.91 0.28
C ILE A 62 -3.86 8.27 0.57
N ILE A 63 -4.23 8.44 1.85
CA ILE A 63 -5.58 8.79 2.26
C ILE A 63 -5.98 10.14 1.65
N ILE A 64 -5.16 11.18 1.81
CA ILE A 64 -5.44 12.51 1.26
C ILE A 64 -5.57 12.45 -0.26
N PHE A 65 -4.65 11.79 -0.94
CA PHE A 65 -4.64 11.65 -2.39
C PHE A 65 -5.88 10.93 -2.91
N THR A 66 -6.20 9.77 -2.34
CA THR A 66 -7.32 8.93 -2.81
C THR A 66 -8.67 9.47 -2.42
N LEU A 67 -8.80 10.18 -1.28
CA LEU A 67 -10.02 10.87 -0.91
C LEU A 67 -10.39 11.97 -1.92
N ASN A 68 -9.40 12.77 -2.33
CA ASN A 68 -9.61 13.79 -3.36
C ASN A 68 -10.06 13.16 -4.68
N ILE A 69 -9.40 12.09 -5.12
CA ILE A 69 -9.79 11.39 -6.36
C ILE A 69 -11.19 10.81 -6.25
N ALA A 70 -11.52 10.13 -5.14
CA ALA A 70 -12.84 9.56 -4.93
C ALA A 70 -13.95 10.63 -4.99
N TYR A 71 -13.70 11.80 -4.39
CA TYR A 71 -14.62 12.93 -4.44
C TYR A 71 -14.79 13.48 -5.86
N ILE A 72 -13.70 13.66 -6.60
CA ILE A 72 -13.72 14.11 -8.00
C ILE A 72 -14.48 13.11 -8.88
N VAL A 73 -14.21 11.81 -8.73
CA VAL A 73 -14.89 10.74 -9.49
C VAL A 73 -16.38 10.71 -9.20
N ARG A 74 -16.77 10.93 -7.94
CA ARG A 74 -18.18 10.99 -7.51
C ARG A 74 -18.95 12.13 -8.20
N ASN A 75 -18.32 13.31 -8.32
CA ASN A 75 -18.98 14.52 -8.81
C ASN A 75 -18.83 14.73 -10.32
N SER A 76 -17.86 14.08 -10.95
CA SER A 76 -17.60 14.24 -12.38
C SER A 76 -18.22 13.11 -13.21
N LYS A 77 -18.84 13.51 -14.33
CA LYS A 77 -19.30 12.59 -15.38
C LYS A 77 -18.27 12.35 -16.48
N SER A 78 -17.09 13.00 -16.39
CA SER A 78 -16.06 12.94 -17.41
C SER A 78 -15.51 11.52 -17.60
N PHE A 79 -15.24 11.15 -18.83
CA PHE A 79 -14.55 9.89 -19.17
C PHE A 79 -13.15 9.82 -18.55
N LEU A 80 -12.43 10.93 -18.53
CA LEU A 80 -11.06 11.01 -18.00
C LEU A 80 -11.01 10.68 -16.50
N THR A 81 -11.95 11.18 -15.70
CA THR A 81 -11.98 10.87 -14.26
C THR A 81 -12.27 9.41 -13.98
N LYS A 82 -13.18 8.81 -14.74
CA LYS A 82 -13.47 7.37 -14.64
C LYS A 82 -12.29 6.51 -15.10
N ALA A 83 -11.58 6.93 -16.14
CA ALA A 83 -10.38 6.25 -16.62
C ALA A 83 -9.26 6.31 -15.57
N SER A 84 -9.03 7.46 -14.94
CA SER A 84 -8.03 7.63 -13.88
C SER A 84 -8.28 6.72 -12.67
N SER A 85 -9.55 6.60 -12.23
CA SER A 85 -9.92 5.67 -11.15
C SER A 85 -9.63 4.21 -11.52
N LYS A 86 -9.94 3.81 -12.77
CA LYS A 86 -9.62 2.46 -13.26
C LYS A 86 -8.12 2.18 -13.32
N ILE A 87 -7.33 3.15 -13.81
CA ILE A 87 -5.87 3.02 -13.87
C ILE A 87 -5.28 2.84 -12.47
N LEU A 88 -5.71 3.66 -11.50
CA LEU A 88 -5.28 3.53 -10.10
C LEU A 88 -5.66 2.16 -9.52
N SER A 89 -6.80 1.61 -9.89
CA SER A 89 -7.26 0.31 -9.41
C SER A 89 -6.38 -0.86 -9.89
N VAL A 90 -5.64 -0.71 -10.99
CA VAL A 90 -4.72 -1.73 -11.52
C VAL A 90 -3.44 -1.83 -10.68
N GLY A 91 -3.04 -0.76 -10.00
CA GLY A 91 -1.77 -0.73 -9.24
C GLY A 91 -1.63 -1.86 -8.21
N TYR A 92 -2.73 -2.31 -7.61
CA TYR A 92 -2.70 -3.43 -6.66
C TYR A 92 -2.46 -4.79 -7.31
N ALA A 93 -2.87 -4.97 -8.57
CA ALA A 93 -2.71 -6.22 -9.30
C ALA A 93 -1.26 -6.48 -9.75
N ILE A 94 -0.42 -5.43 -9.77
CA ILE A 94 0.97 -5.54 -10.19
C ILE A 94 1.80 -6.18 -9.06
N PRO A 95 2.57 -7.25 -9.34
CA PRO A 95 3.49 -7.82 -8.35
C PRO A 95 4.47 -6.77 -7.83
N GLY A 96 4.70 -6.75 -6.49
CA GLY A 96 5.52 -5.71 -5.86
C GLY A 96 6.92 -5.58 -6.43
N VAL A 97 7.56 -6.69 -6.80
CA VAL A 97 8.89 -6.70 -7.42
C VAL A 97 8.87 -6.01 -8.78
N VAL A 98 7.84 -6.28 -9.61
CA VAL A 98 7.67 -5.65 -10.92
C VAL A 98 7.47 -4.14 -10.76
N LEU A 99 6.65 -3.74 -9.80
CA LEU A 99 6.41 -2.33 -9.48
C LEU A 99 7.71 -1.63 -9.02
N ALA A 100 8.48 -2.27 -8.16
CA ALA A 100 9.76 -1.73 -7.69
C ALA A 100 10.73 -1.47 -8.86
N VAL A 101 10.89 -2.46 -9.75
CA VAL A 101 11.74 -2.31 -10.95
C VAL A 101 11.20 -1.21 -11.88
N ALA A 102 9.88 -1.17 -12.09
CA ALA A 102 9.24 -0.17 -12.95
C ALA A 102 9.41 1.28 -12.44
N ILE A 103 9.54 1.47 -11.13
CA ILE A 103 9.79 2.78 -10.52
C ILE A 103 11.28 3.12 -10.50
N ILE A 104 12.13 2.17 -10.10
CA ILE A 104 13.57 2.40 -9.92
C ILE A 104 14.27 2.58 -11.27
N ALA A 105 13.97 1.75 -12.27
CA ALA A 105 14.69 1.75 -13.54
C ALA A 105 14.65 3.10 -14.31
N PRO A 106 13.50 3.76 -14.49
CA PRO A 106 13.49 5.07 -15.15
C PRO A 106 14.16 6.16 -14.33
N ILE A 107 14.08 6.11 -13.00
CA ILE A 107 14.69 7.10 -12.14
C ILE A 107 16.22 6.98 -12.15
N THR A 108 16.75 5.77 -12.05
CA THR A 108 18.20 5.54 -12.19
C THR A 108 18.71 5.90 -13.59
N ALA A 109 17.92 5.68 -14.63
CA ALA A 109 18.27 6.13 -15.97
C ALA A 109 18.39 7.67 -16.01
N ILE A 110 17.41 8.39 -15.48
CA ILE A 110 17.42 9.86 -15.40
C ILE A 110 18.62 10.35 -14.59
N GLU A 111 18.86 9.78 -13.40
CA GLU A 111 20.01 10.13 -12.54
C GLU A 111 21.36 9.89 -13.22
N ASN A 112 21.48 8.92 -14.11
CA ASN A 112 22.69 8.66 -14.87
C ASN A 112 22.88 9.63 -16.06
N TYR A 113 21.80 10.21 -16.58
CA TYR A 113 21.85 11.19 -17.69
C TYR A 113 22.04 12.63 -17.21
N LEU A 114 21.49 13.01 -16.05
CA LEU A 114 21.54 14.36 -15.51
C LEU A 114 22.97 14.92 -15.30
N PRO A 115 23.96 14.14 -14.78
CA PRO A 115 25.33 14.64 -14.62
C PRO A 115 25.97 15.03 -15.94
N LYS A 116 25.65 14.28 -17.01
CA LYS A 116 26.19 14.54 -18.35
C LYS A 116 25.65 15.85 -18.96
N LEU A 117 24.46 16.28 -18.53
CA LEU A 117 23.81 17.48 -19.02
C LEU A 117 24.16 18.73 -18.19
N PHE A 118 24.34 18.60 -16.88
CA PHE A 118 24.44 19.74 -15.96
C PHE A 118 25.75 19.81 -15.19
N ASN A 119 26.70 18.93 -15.47
CA ASN A 119 27.99 18.82 -14.75
C ASN A 119 27.85 18.76 -13.22
N TYR A 120 26.74 18.18 -12.76
CA TYR A 120 26.35 18.01 -11.37
C TYR A 120 26.24 16.50 -11.08
N ASP A 121 26.74 16.04 -9.93
CA ASP A 121 26.64 14.63 -9.53
C ASP A 121 25.39 14.42 -8.63
N PRO A 122 24.23 14.09 -9.21
CA PRO A 122 23.00 13.87 -8.46
C PRO A 122 22.90 12.46 -7.90
N ARG A 123 24.01 11.67 -7.92
CA ARG A 123 23.99 10.30 -7.42
C ARG A 123 23.41 10.28 -6.03
N SER A 124 22.27 9.62 -5.90
CA SER A 124 21.52 9.36 -4.67
C SER A 124 20.53 10.42 -4.17
N ILE A 125 20.15 11.44 -4.93
CA ILE A 125 19.12 12.38 -4.44
C ILE A 125 17.75 11.67 -4.33
N VAL A 126 17.45 10.79 -5.27
CA VAL A 126 16.14 10.11 -5.32
C VAL A 126 16.28 8.61 -5.06
N THR A 127 17.28 7.93 -5.67
CA THR A 127 17.49 6.47 -5.59
C THR A 127 17.95 5.99 -4.23
N GLY A 128 17.94 6.56 -3.20
CA GLY A 128 18.26 6.12 -1.82
C GLY A 128 17.30 6.73 -0.82
N THR A 129 16.28 7.45 -1.30
CA THR A 129 15.40 8.21 -0.43
C THR A 129 14.07 7.47 -0.16
N PHE A 130 13.44 7.83 0.94
CA PHE A 130 12.08 7.40 1.27
C PHE A 130 11.05 7.76 0.20
N ILE A 131 11.34 8.73 -0.67
CA ILE A 131 10.43 9.20 -1.73
C ILE A 131 10.03 8.07 -2.65
N LEU A 132 10.97 7.24 -3.11
CA LEU A 132 10.67 6.09 -3.98
C LEU A 132 9.77 5.06 -3.32
N LEU A 133 9.99 4.79 -2.02
CA LEU A 133 9.14 3.89 -1.25
C LEU A 133 7.73 4.46 -1.11
N VAL A 134 7.60 5.77 -0.82
CA VAL A 134 6.30 6.44 -0.73
C VAL A 134 5.56 6.39 -2.06
N VAL A 135 6.24 6.64 -3.18
CA VAL A 135 5.65 6.51 -4.53
C VAL A 135 5.20 5.07 -4.80
N GLY A 136 6.02 4.08 -4.48
CA GLY A 136 5.67 2.68 -4.61
C GLY A 136 4.43 2.30 -3.77
N TYR A 137 4.36 2.75 -2.53
CA TYR A 137 3.20 2.55 -1.67
C TYR A 137 1.97 3.29 -2.19
N LEU A 138 2.13 4.52 -2.68
CA LEU A 138 1.04 5.29 -3.27
C LEU A 138 0.44 4.54 -4.47
N VAL A 139 1.25 4.09 -5.41
CA VAL A 139 0.75 3.32 -6.57
C VAL A 139 0.05 2.04 -6.13
N ARG A 140 0.65 1.29 -5.19
CA ARG A 140 0.13 -0.02 -4.78
C ARG A 140 -1.13 0.07 -3.94
N PHE A 141 -1.16 0.94 -2.94
CA PHE A 141 -2.24 0.99 -1.95
C PHE A 141 -3.36 1.96 -2.30
N SER A 142 -3.16 2.86 -3.28
CA SER A 142 -4.23 3.76 -3.75
C SER A 142 -5.46 3.00 -4.24
N ALA A 143 -5.28 1.82 -4.85
CA ALA A 143 -6.40 0.99 -5.32
C ALA A 143 -7.34 0.56 -4.19
N ILE A 144 -6.78 0.12 -3.05
CA ILE A 144 -7.55 -0.35 -1.90
C ILE A 144 -8.24 0.84 -1.22
N SER A 145 -7.47 1.91 -0.99
CA SER A 145 -7.95 3.13 -0.36
C SER A 145 -9.09 3.77 -1.19
N LEU A 146 -8.90 3.87 -2.51
CA LEU A 146 -9.91 4.43 -3.42
C LEU A 146 -11.22 3.63 -3.38
N LYS A 147 -11.16 2.30 -3.45
CA LYS A 147 -12.36 1.45 -3.36
C LYS A 147 -13.08 1.59 -2.03
N SER A 148 -12.33 1.74 -0.94
CA SER A 148 -12.90 1.98 0.39
C SER A 148 -13.66 3.30 0.44
N PHE A 149 -13.08 4.38 -0.09
CA PHE A 149 -13.75 5.68 -0.17
C PHE A 149 -14.94 5.67 -1.13
N GLU A 150 -14.83 5.08 -2.31
CA GLU A 150 -15.94 4.94 -3.25
C GLU A 150 -17.11 4.20 -2.61
N SER A 151 -16.84 3.10 -1.90
CA SER A 151 -17.86 2.35 -1.17
C SER A 151 -18.52 3.17 -0.06
N GLY A 152 -17.74 3.94 0.70
CA GLY A 152 -18.23 4.83 1.75
C GLY A 152 -19.08 5.96 1.18
N LEU A 153 -18.58 6.66 0.17
CA LEU A 153 -19.25 7.77 -0.47
C LEU A 153 -20.56 7.35 -1.17
N ASN A 154 -20.63 6.13 -1.72
CA ASN A 154 -21.85 5.64 -2.35
C ASN A 154 -23.00 5.40 -1.37
N LYS A 155 -22.72 5.28 -0.06
CA LYS A 155 -23.75 5.18 0.99
C LYS A 155 -24.36 6.53 1.35
N ILE A 156 -23.69 7.62 1.00
CA ILE A 156 -24.13 8.99 1.28
C ILE A 156 -24.98 9.48 0.12
N SER A 157 -26.20 9.98 0.40
CA SER A 157 -27.09 10.55 -0.63
C SER A 157 -26.43 11.75 -1.32
N LYS A 158 -26.59 11.84 -2.65
CA LYS A 158 -26.10 12.99 -3.44
C LYS A 158 -26.75 14.32 -3.05
N ASN A 159 -27.89 14.29 -2.38
CA ASN A 159 -28.56 15.50 -1.91
C ASN A 159 -27.70 16.29 -0.92
N TYR A 160 -26.83 15.63 -0.15
CA TYR A 160 -25.89 16.32 0.73
C TYR A 160 -24.83 17.10 -0.04
N ASP A 161 -24.38 16.59 -1.20
CA ASP A 161 -23.42 17.31 -2.05
C ASP A 161 -24.06 18.58 -2.64
N LEU A 162 -25.34 18.50 -3.02
CA LEU A 162 -26.11 19.66 -3.52
C LEU A 162 -26.33 20.71 -2.42
N LEU A 163 -26.63 20.28 -1.20
CA LEU A 163 -26.76 21.19 -0.05
C LEU A 163 -25.43 21.87 0.26
N ALA A 164 -24.32 21.13 0.28
CA ALA A 164 -22.99 21.69 0.53
C ALA A 164 -22.55 22.71 -0.54
N SER A 165 -23.01 22.55 -1.78
CA SER A 165 -22.69 23.48 -2.88
C SER A 165 -23.58 24.74 -2.87
N SER A 166 -24.63 24.78 -2.04
CA SER A 166 -25.53 25.93 -1.91
C SER A 166 -25.10 26.92 -0.82
N PHE A 167 -24.09 26.58 -0.04
CA PHE A 167 -23.42 27.43 0.95
C PHE A 167 -22.09 27.95 0.45
#